data_6fdbe53e58fa2024179974bd9057b6db
#
_entry.id   6fdbe53e58fa2024179974bd9057b6db
#
_cell.length_a   1.000
_cell.length_b   1.000
_cell.length_c   1.000
_cell.angle_alpha   90.00
_cell.angle_beta   90.00
_cell.angle_gamma   90.00
#
_symmetry.space_group_name_H-M   'P 1'
#
loop_
_entity.id
_entity.type
_entity.pdbx_description
1 polymer ?
#
loop_
_entity_poly.entity_id
_entity_poly.type
_entity_poly.pdbx_seq_one_letter_code
_entity_poly.pdbx_strand_id
1 'polypeptide(L)'
;MIFRTKVDIPQAPFSIEPMERMLFVGSCFADNMGKRFQEEQFQTVINPYGVMYNPASILHTVEQIFTPSIAHLPCSSLNSEDEKGVQPFTVAVLTLGTNHVYIEKATGKIVDNCQKRPQNLFDERDLSVEECADRLRKTIRLLRENNPQINIILTLSPIRYAKYGYHESQLSKATLLLSIEHVIRETLRAPKRGVGKLCYFPAYELVLDELRDYRFYQSDMLHPSPQAVDYIYERFADTFFSKATHCFIREWQPIKKALAHRPFNPDSDEYKDFIKKTQEKLRCFSEKYPNFAG
;
A
#
# COMPACT_ATOMS: atom_id res chain seq x y z
N MET A 1 -3.43 -20.44 -28.16
CA MET A 1 -2.19 -20.78 -27.41
C MET A 1 -1.96 -19.69 -26.38
N ILE A 2 -1.80 -20.04 -25.12
CA ILE A 2 -1.57 -19.08 -24.02
C ILE A 2 -0.08 -19.10 -23.72
N PHE A 3 0.60 -17.95 -23.84
CA PHE A 3 2.04 -17.81 -23.60
C PHE A 3 2.41 -17.32 -22.20
N ARG A 4 1.42 -17.17 -21.33
CA ARG A 4 1.59 -16.60 -19.99
C ARG A 4 0.81 -17.43 -18.96
N THR A 5 1.45 -17.79 -17.86
CA THR A 5 0.75 -18.31 -16.68
C THR A 5 0.00 -17.17 -16.02
N LYS A 6 -1.27 -17.37 -15.71
CA LYS A 6 -2.06 -16.42 -14.94
C LYS A 6 -2.03 -16.82 -13.46
N VAL A 7 -1.68 -15.89 -12.60
CA VAL A 7 -1.75 -16.11 -11.15
C VAL A 7 -3.21 -16.08 -10.73
N ASP A 8 -3.68 -17.17 -10.12
CA ASP A 8 -5.02 -17.24 -9.55
C ASP A 8 -5.06 -16.46 -8.23
N ILE A 9 -5.95 -15.48 -8.17
CA ILE A 9 -6.18 -14.70 -6.95
C ILE A 9 -7.55 -15.11 -6.40
N PRO A 10 -7.62 -15.62 -5.16
CA PRO A 10 -8.89 -15.95 -4.54
C PRO A 10 -9.83 -14.76 -4.49
N GLN A 11 -11.13 -15.00 -4.56
CA GLN A 11 -12.12 -13.94 -4.40
C GLN A 11 -11.91 -13.22 -3.07
N ALA A 12 -11.87 -11.89 -3.12
CA ALA A 12 -11.70 -11.07 -1.94
C ALA A 12 -12.86 -11.28 -0.95
N PRO A 13 -12.57 -11.33 0.36
CA PRO A 13 -13.61 -11.51 1.39
C PRO A 13 -14.37 -10.22 1.71
N PHE A 14 -14.04 -9.11 1.05
CA PHE A 14 -14.67 -7.79 1.16
C PHE A 14 -14.47 -7.00 -0.14
N SER A 15 -15.20 -5.90 -0.30
CA SER A 15 -15.01 -4.95 -1.39
C SER A 15 -14.54 -3.60 -0.85
N ILE A 16 -13.79 -2.88 -1.66
CA ILE A 16 -13.35 -1.50 -1.41
C ILE A 16 -14.32 -0.57 -2.14
N GLU A 17 -14.93 0.35 -1.40
CA GLU A 17 -15.88 1.33 -1.93
C GLU A 17 -15.16 2.60 -2.41
N PRO A 18 -15.80 3.46 -3.23
CA PRO A 18 -15.19 4.69 -3.70
C PRO A 18 -14.74 5.59 -2.55
N MET A 19 -13.56 6.21 -2.69
CA MET A 19 -13.03 7.21 -1.76
C MET A 19 -12.81 6.72 -0.32
N GLU A 20 -12.77 5.40 -0.09
CA GLU A 20 -12.46 4.86 1.23
C GLU A 20 -11.13 5.40 1.78
N ARG A 21 -11.06 5.53 3.09
CA ARG A 21 -9.84 5.95 3.77
C ARG A 21 -8.92 4.78 4.02
N MET A 22 -7.76 4.80 3.34
CA MET A 22 -6.82 3.69 3.27
C MET A 22 -5.46 4.04 3.85
N LEU A 23 -4.87 3.09 4.56
CA LEU A 23 -3.50 3.16 5.07
C LEU A 23 -2.59 2.23 4.26
N PHE A 24 -1.50 2.77 3.72
CA PHE A 24 -0.45 2.01 3.04
C PHE A 24 0.84 2.10 3.86
N VAL A 25 1.32 0.98 4.37
CA VAL A 25 2.58 0.92 5.13
C VAL A 25 3.46 -0.20 4.58
N GLY A 26 4.72 0.10 4.37
CA GLY A 26 5.71 -0.89 3.98
C GLY A 26 6.76 -0.40 3.00
N SER A 27 7.18 -1.25 2.07
CA SER A 27 8.24 -0.97 1.10
C SER A 27 7.87 0.13 0.10
N CYS A 28 8.82 0.52 -0.77
CA CYS A 28 8.55 1.45 -1.88
C CYS A 28 7.37 1.01 -2.77
N PHE A 29 7.00 -0.27 -2.74
CA PHE A 29 5.81 -0.75 -3.42
C PHE A 29 4.52 -0.23 -2.77
N ALA A 30 4.50 -0.03 -1.43
CA ALA A 30 3.40 0.66 -0.75
C ALA A 30 3.22 2.09 -1.25
N ASP A 31 4.34 2.82 -1.46
CA ASP A 31 4.30 4.17 -2.04
C ASP A 31 3.69 4.16 -3.45
N ASN A 32 4.14 3.23 -4.29
CA ASN A 32 3.68 3.14 -5.67
C ASN A 32 2.18 2.82 -5.74
N MET A 33 1.72 1.84 -4.97
CA MET A 33 0.30 1.49 -4.91
C MET A 33 -0.53 2.62 -4.29
N GLY A 34 -0.12 3.14 -3.13
CA GLY A 34 -0.83 4.22 -2.46
C GLY A 34 -1.01 5.48 -3.33
N LYS A 35 0.01 5.87 -4.10
CA LYS A 35 -0.06 6.97 -5.07
C LYS A 35 -1.09 6.71 -6.17
N ARG A 36 -1.20 5.47 -6.69
CA ARG A 36 -2.25 5.10 -7.66
C ARG A 36 -3.63 5.30 -7.07
N PHE A 37 -3.84 4.88 -5.82
CA PHE A 37 -5.10 5.10 -5.12
C PHE A 37 -5.39 6.60 -4.91
N GLN A 38 -4.37 7.38 -4.53
CA GLN A 38 -4.49 8.84 -4.38
C GLN A 38 -4.88 9.53 -5.67
N GLU A 39 -4.29 9.11 -6.80
CA GLU A 39 -4.66 9.59 -8.14
C GLU A 39 -6.11 9.26 -8.53
N GLU A 40 -6.66 8.17 -7.98
CA GLU A 40 -8.06 7.75 -8.15
C GLU A 40 -8.97 8.28 -7.03
N GLN A 41 -8.53 9.34 -6.32
CA GLN A 41 -9.32 10.07 -5.32
C GLN A 41 -9.68 9.27 -4.05
N PHE A 42 -8.93 8.21 -3.73
CA PHE A 42 -9.03 7.59 -2.41
C PHE A 42 -8.33 8.44 -1.36
N GLN A 43 -8.86 8.45 -0.14
CA GLN A 43 -8.24 9.13 0.99
C GLN A 43 -7.10 8.27 1.54
N THR A 44 -5.88 8.48 1.07
CA THR A 44 -4.74 7.62 1.40
C THR A 44 -3.75 8.27 2.36
N VAL A 45 -3.30 7.51 3.36
CA VAL A 45 -2.10 7.80 4.15
C VAL A 45 -1.04 6.79 3.75
N ILE A 46 0.10 7.28 3.28
CA ILE A 46 1.13 6.46 2.64
C ILE A 46 2.44 6.65 3.41
N ASN A 47 2.97 5.57 4.01
CA ASN A 47 4.25 5.55 4.71
C ASN A 47 4.53 6.82 5.55
N PRO A 48 3.67 7.21 6.51
CA PRO A 48 3.73 8.53 7.15
C PRO A 48 5.06 8.82 7.88
N TYR A 49 5.80 7.78 8.24
CA TYR A 49 7.14 7.89 8.85
C TYR A 49 8.26 7.39 7.94
N GLY A 50 8.00 7.29 6.64
CA GLY A 50 8.92 6.79 5.63
C GLY A 50 8.74 5.32 5.31
N VAL A 51 9.52 4.87 4.32
CA VAL A 51 9.44 3.50 3.79
C VAL A 51 9.94 2.49 4.83
N MET A 52 9.15 1.43 5.06
CA MET A 52 9.42 0.36 6.02
C MET A 52 9.51 -0.99 5.29
N TYR A 53 10.57 -1.75 5.55
CA TYR A 53 10.82 -2.97 4.79
C TYR A 53 10.46 -4.25 5.53
N ASN A 54 10.47 -4.25 6.86
CA ASN A 54 10.31 -5.44 7.68
C ASN A 54 9.13 -5.34 8.65
N PRO A 55 8.63 -6.48 9.18
CA PRO A 55 7.48 -6.48 10.07
C PRO A 55 7.66 -5.68 11.37
N ALA A 56 8.91 -5.53 11.87
CA ALA A 56 9.16 -4.74 13.07
C ALA A 56 8.97 -3.24 12.81
N SER A 57 9.53 -2.73 11.71
CA SER A 57 9.39 -1.32 11.32
C SER A 57 7.94 -0.95 10.95
N ILE A 58 7.19 -1.90 10.34
CA ILE A 58 5.75 -1.71 10.09
C ILE A 58 4.99 -1.61 11.42
N LEU A 59 5.31 -2.47 12.40
CA LEU A 59 4.71 -2.40 13.73
C LEU A 59 4.99 -1.04 14.40
N HIS A 60 6.25 -0.59 14.41
CA HIS A 60 6.62 0.72 14.98
C HIS A 60 5.86 1.88 14.29
N THR A 61 5.71 1.83 12.96
CA THR A 61 4.89 2.82 12.24
C THR A 61 3.46 2.84 12.73
N VAL A 62 2.83 1.68 12.89
CA VAL A 62 1.44 1.58 13.36
C VAL A 62 1.31 2.01 14.82
N GLU A 63 2.28 1.67 15.68
CA GLU A 63 2.35 2.16 17.05
C GLU A 63 2.42 3.68 17.09
N GLN A 64 3.25 4.30 16.26
CA GLN A 64 3.38 5.77 16.19
C GLN A 64 2.11 6.46 15.70
N ILE A 65 1.41 5.89 14.70
CA ILE A 65 0.14 6.44 14.20
C ILE A 65 -0.91 6.55 15.31
N PHE A 66 -0.95 5.56 16.23
CA PHE A 66 -2.01 5.46 17.24
C PHE A 66 -1.56 5.85 18.65
N THR A 67 -0.33 6.32 18.87
CA THR A 67 0.14 6.76 20.18
C THR A 67 -0.14 8.25 20.36
N PRO A 68 -0.94 8.67 21.38
CA PRO A 68 -1.38 10.06 21.56
C PRO A 68 -0.29 11.07 21.87
N SER A 69 0.93 10.63 22.24
CA SER A 69 1.96 11.46 22.83
C SER A 69 2.94 12.12 21.85
N ILE A 70 2.79 11.95 20.55
CA ILE A 70 3.70 12.56 19.58
C ILE A 70 2.89 13.37 18.56
N ALA A 71 2.77 14.67 18.86
CA ALA A 71 2.21 15.70 17.99
C ALA A 71 3.10 16.01 16.79
N HIS A 72 3.54 15.02 16.02
CA HIS A 72 4.33 15.21 14.81
C HIS A 72 4.04 14.13 13.76
N LEU A 73 2.78 14.04 13.32
CA LEU A 73 2.55 13.61 11.96
C LEU A 73 3.10 14.73 11.06
N PRO A 74 3.99 14.44 10.09
CA PRO A 74 4.39 15.46 9.13
C PRO A 74 3.14 15.95 8.42
N CYS A 75 2.85 17.23 8.61
CA CYS A 75 1.59 17.91 8.35
C CYS A 75 1.22 18.08 6.87
N SER A 76 1.65 17.19 5.97
CA SER A 76 1.24 17.24 4.55
C SER A 76 0.13 16.26 4.18
N SER A 77 -0.30 15.40 5.10
CA SER A 77 -1.35 14.41 4.83
C SER A 77 -2.51 14.40 5.84
N LEU A 78 -2.48 15.29 6.84
CA LEU A 78 -3.60 15.55 7.75
C LEU A 78 -3.86 17.05 7.74
N ASN A 79 -4.95 17.51 7.13
CA ASN A 79 -5.41 18.87 7.28
C ASN A 79 -5.63 19.13 8.77
N SER A 80 -4.88 20.09 9.32
CA SER A 80 -4.75 20.42 10.74
C SER A 80 -6.01 21.04 11.39
N GLU A 81 -7.17 20.96 10.78
CA GLU A 81 -8.39 21.57 11.29
C GLU A 81 -9.42 20.60 11.88
N ASP A 82 -9.20 19.26 11.77
CA ASP A 82 -10.20 18.25 12.15
C ASP A 82 -9.72 17.21 13.19
N GLU A 83 -9.15 17.62 14.31
CA GLU A 83 -8.85 16.66 15.40
C GLU A 83 -10.11 15.98 16.00
N LYS A 84 -11.30 16.45 15.69
CA LYS A 84 -12.57 15.93 16.23
C LYS A 84 -13.43 15.12 15.23
N GLY A 85 -12.95 14.87 14.01
CA GLY A 85 -13.76 14.24 12.97
C GLY A 85 -13.02 13.31 12.01
N VAL A 86 -11.75 12.97 12.28
CA VAL A 86 -10.97 12.12 11.35
C VAL A 86 -11.59 10.72 11.29
N GLN A 87 -12.15 10.37 10.12
CA GLN A 87 -12.69 9.04 9.86
C GLN A 87 -11.61 7.96 10.07
N PRO A 88 -11.91 6.82 10.72
CA PRO A 88 -10.95 5.75 10.89
C PRO A 88 -10.57 5.14 9.53
N PHE A 89 -9.38 4.54 9.43
CA PHE A 89 -9.02 3.75 8.26
C PHE A 89 -9.96 2.56 8.11
N THR A 90 -10.52 2.38 6.91
CA THR A 90 -11.40 1.24 6.59
C THR A 90 -10.61 0.07 5.99
N VAL A 91 -9.49 0.39 5.34
CA VAL A 91 -8.58 -0.60 4.74
C VAL A 91 -7.13 -0.27 5.09
N ALA A 92 -6.35 -1.27 5.48
CA ALA A 92 -4.89 -1.18 5.60
C ALA A 92 -4.21 -2.17 4.66
N VAL A 93 -3.24 -1.69 3.89
CA VAL A 93 -2.40 -2.49 2.98
C VAL A 93 -0.97 -2.49 3.53
N LEU A 94 -0.52 -3.66 4.01
CA LEU A 94 0.82 -3.82 4.59
C LEU A 94 1.72 -4.57 3.60
N THR A 95 2.78 -3.91 3.10
CA THR A 95 3.67 -4.48 2.09
C THR A 95 5.03 -4.84 2.69
N LEU A 96 5.29 -6.14 2.81
CA LEU A 96 6.50 -6.69 3.43
C LEU A 96 7.63 -6.80 2.39
N GLY A 97 8.80 -6.26 2.69
CA GLY A 97 9.97 -6.26 1.79
C GLY A 97 10.99 -7.33 2.13
N THR A 98 11.44 -7.36 3.38
CA THR A 98 12.46 -8.26 3.91
C THR A 98 12.19 -8.60 5.38
N ASN A 99 12.77 -9.72 5.88
CA ASN A 99 12.82 -10.03 7.30
C ASN A 99 14.08 -9.50 8.00
N HIS A 100 14.97 -8.84 7.25
CA HIS A 100 16.23 -8.30 7.77
C HIS A 100 16.01 -7.07 8.61
N VAL A 101 16.67 -6.98 9.76
CA VAL A 101 16.58 -5.87 10.71
C VAL A 101 17.96 -5.37 11.13
N TYR A 102 18.02 -4.09 11.47
CA TYR A 102 19.16 -3.45 12.09
C TYR A 102 18.88 -3.22 13.57
N ILE A 103 19.83 -3.57 14.41
CA ILE A 103 19.75 -3.42 15.87
C ILE A 103 20.83 -2.41 16.28
N GLU A 104 20.42 -1.30 16.87
CA GLU A 104 21.37 -0.30 17.38
C GLU A 104 22.11 -0.87 18.59
N LYS A 105 23.44 -0.97 18.52
CA LYS A 105 24.28 -1.57 19.57
C LYS A 105 24.15 -0.86 20.92
N ALA A 106 23.99 0.46 20.90
CA ALA A 106 23.87 1.27 22.11
C ALA A 106 22.59 1.00 22.89
N THR A 107 21.50 0.66 22.21
CA THR A 107 20.16 0.52 22.81
C THR A 107 19.65 -0.92 22.79
N GLY A 108 20.22 -1.79 21.96
CA GLY A 108 19.71 -3.15 21.71
C GLY A 108 18.36 -3.18 20.98
N LYS A 109 17.88 -2.04 20.47
CA LYS A 109 16.57 -1.92 19.81
C LYS A 109 16.70 -2.03 18.31
N ILE A 110 15.67 -2.62 17.68
CA ILE A 110 15.52 -2.59 16.22
C ILE A 110 15.23 -1.15 15.79
N VAL A 111 15.97 -0.67 14.78
CA VAL A 111 15.77 0.64 14.17
C VAL A 111 15.09 0.50 12.80
N ASP A 112 14.22 1.45 12.49
CA ASP A 112 13.45 1.43 11.24
C ASP A 112 14.30 1.87 10.06
N ASN A 113 15.22 2.82 10.31
CA ASN A 113 16.15 3.34 9.32
C ASN A 113 17.48 3.72 10.00
N CYS A 114 18.59 3.32 9.43
CA CYS A 114 19.93 3.69 9.93
C CYS A 114 20.28 5.17 9.71
N GLN A 115 19.46 5.94 8.96
CA GLN A 115 19.63 7.38 8.70
C GLN A 115 21.02 7.75 8.16
N LYS A 116 21.61 6.85 7.35
CA LYS A 116 22.99 6.99 6.83
C LYS A 116 24.08 7.06 7.94
N ARG A 117 23.75 6.69 9.19
CA ARG A 117 24.74 6.59 10.25
C ARG A 117 25.74 5.45 9.95
N PRO A 118 26.97 5.50 10.50
CA PRO A 118 27.96 4.45 10.28
C PRO A 118 27.46 3.06 10.59
N GLN A 119 27.72 2.11 9.68
CA GLN A 119 27.19 0.74 9.79
C GLN A 119 27.70 -0.02 11.03
N ASN A 120 28.89 0.31 11.52
CA ASN A 120 29.47 -0.29 12.74
C ASN A 120 28.69 0.00 14.01
N LEU A 121 27.73 0.94 14.00
CA LEU A 121 26.82 1.21 15.12
C LEU A 121 25.67 0.21 15.24
N PHE A 122 25.51 -0.64 14.24
CA PHE A 122 24.40 -1.58 14.17
C PHE A 122 24.90 -3.01 14.09
N ASP A 123 24.13 -3.91 14.70
CA ASP A 123 24.15 -5.34 14.40
C ASP A 123 23.04 -5.63 13.39
N GLU A 124 23.26 -6.64 12.55
CA GLU A 124 22.31 -7.04 11.52
C GLU A 124 21.91 -8.49 11.77
N ARG A 125 20.62 -8.80 11.62
CA ARG A 125 20.13 -10.18 11.61
C ARG A 125 18.82 -10.32 10.87
N ASP A 126 18.48 -11.56 10.58
CA ASP A 126 17.19 -11.93 10.04
C ASP A 126 16.22 -12.33 11.15
N LEU A 127 14.98 -11.89 11.05
CA LEU A 127 13.90 -12.36 11.90
C LEU A 127 13.46 -13.75 11.42
N SER A 128 13.16 -14.62 12.38
CA SER A 128 12.56 -15.92 12.10
C SER A 128 11.10 -15.77 11.64
N VAL A 129 10.54 -16.86 11.11
CA VAL A 129 9.11 -16.92 10.72
C VAL A 129 8.21 -16.52 11.90
N GLU A 130 8.48 -17.05 13.10
CA GLU A 130 7.66 -16.77 14.28
C GLU A 130 7.81 -15.33 14.77
N GLU A 131 9.02 -14.77 14.76
CA GLU A 131 9.25 -13.37 15.11
C GLU A 131 8.55 -12.41 14.15
N CYS A 132 8.53 -12.73 12.85
CA CYS A 132 7.78 -11.97 11.86
C CYS A 132 6.27 -12.08 12.10
N ALA A 133 5.77 -13.30 12.33
CA ALA A 133 4.35 -13.55 12.60
C ALA A 133 3.89 -12.83 13.88
N ASP A 134 4.68 -12.83 14.94
CA ASP A 134 4.36 -12.10 16.18
C ASP A 134 4.20 -10.60 15.96
N ARG A 135 5.07 -10.00 15.16
CA ARG A 135 4.96 -8.57 14.84
C ARG A 135 3.75 -8.27 14.00
N LEU A 136 3.43 -9.13 13.03
CA LEU A 136 2.21 -9.00 12.23
C LEU A 136 0.95 -9.14 13.10
N ARG A 137 0.91 -10.12 14.04
CA ARG A 137 -0.21 -10.25 15.00
C ARG A 137 -0.41 -8.98 15.83
N LYS A 138 0.70 -8.39 16.34
CA LYS A 138 0.66 -7.14 17.09
C LYS A 138 0.15 -5.98 16.24
N THR A 139 0.66 -5.83 15.03
CA THR A 139 0.22 -4.80 14.06
C THR A 139 -1.28 -4.92 13.77
N ILE A 140 -1.77 -6.12 13.44
CA ILE A 140 -3.17 -6.40 13.17
C ILE A 140 -4.04 -6.08 14.40
N ARG A 141 -3.57 -6.44 15.60
CA ARG A 141 -4.27 -6.14 16.85
C ARG A 141 -4.43 -4.65 17.05
N LEU A 142 -3.36 -3.86 16.93
CA LEU A 142 -3.39 -2.40 17.08
C LEU A 142 -4.31 -1.74 16.06
N LEU A 143 -4.27 -2.15 14.80
CA LEU A 143 -5.19 -1.66 13.77
C LEU A 143 -6.65 -1.92 14.15
N ARG A 144 -6.95 -3.10 14.68
CA ARG A 144 -8.31 -3.51 15.09
C ARG A 144 -8.77 -2.89 16.41
N GLU A 145 -7.87 -2.56 17.31
CA GLU A 145 -8.17 -1.79 18.52
C GLU A 145 -8.66 -0.38 18.18
N ASN A 146 -8.13 0.22 17.10
CA ASN A 146 -8.56 1.54 16.64
C ASN A 146 -9.81 1.49 15.74
N ASN A 147 -9.92 0.49 14.88
CA ASN A 147 -11.13 0.21 14.11
C ASN A 147 -11.35 -1.31 14.00
N PRO A 148 -12.28 -1.91 14.78
CA PRO A 148 -12.56 -3.35 14.69
C PRO A 148 -13.01 -3.81 13.30
N GLN A 149 -13.60 -2.93 12.49
CA GLN A 149 -14.09 -3.23 11.15
C GLN A 149 -13.03 -3.07 10.04
N ILE A 150 -11.79 -2.66 10.38
CA ILE A 150 -10.74 -2.46 9.38
C ILE A 150 -10.45 -3.75 8.63
N ASN A 151 -10.47 -3.68 7.31
CA ASN A 151 -10.02 -4.75 6.43
C ASN A 151 -8.51 -4.64 6.22
N ILE A 152 -7.80 -5.75 6.31
CA ILE A 152 -6.33 -5.74 6.25
C ILE A 152 -5.88 -6.64 5.11
N ILE A 153 -5.08 -6.08 4.22
CA ILE A 153 -4.45 -6.78 3.10
C ILE A 153 -2.96 -6.89 3.38
N LEU A 154 -2.47 -8.12 3.52
CA LEU A 154 -1.04 -8.40 3.57
C LEU A 154 -0.56 -8.71 2.16
N THR A 155 0.59 -8.18 1.78
CA THR A 155 1.21 -8.51 0.50
C THR A 155 2.73 -8.55 0.62
N LEU A 156 3.35 -9.42 -0.17
CA LEU A 156 4.80 -9.44 -0.28
C LEU A 156 5.23 -8.51 -1.41
N SER A 157 6.13 -7.60 -1.09
CA SER A 157 6.67 -6.64 -2.05
C SER A 157 7.36 -7.35 -3.21
N PRO A 158 7.06 -6.99 -4.46
CA PRO A 158 7.74 -7.54 -5.64
C PRO A 158 9.16 -6.99 -5.85
N ILE A 159 9.61 -6.04 -5.02
CA ILE A 159 10.95 -5.49 -5.09
C ILE A 159 11.99 -6.57 -4.72
N ARG A 160 13.04 -6.69 -5.53
CA ARG A 160 14.15 -7.60 -5.29
C ARG A 160 15.16 -6.96 -4.34
N TYR A 161 15.35 -7.55 -3.17
CA TYR A 161 16.30 -7.01 -2.19
C TYR A 161 17.67 -7.64 -2.36
N ALA A 162 18.50 -7.06 -3.23
CA ALA A 162 19.76 -7.66 -3.66
C ALA A 162 20.98 -7.32 -2.79
N LYS A 163 20.83 -6.50 -1.72
CA LYS A 163 21.96 -6.06 -0.87
C LYS A 163 22.80 -7.23 -0.32
N TYR A 164 22.15 -8.32 0.05
CA TYR A 164 22.80 -9.53 0.59
C TYR A 164 22.85 -10.67 -0.41
N GLY A 165 22.56 -10.39 -1.68
CA GLY A 165 22.48 -11.38 -2.75
C GLY A 165 21.06 -11.93 -2.99
N TYR A 166 20.88 -12.55 -4.17
CA TYR A 166 19.55 -13.01 -4.58
C TYR A 166 19.10 -14.26 -3.81
N HIS A 167 20.03 -15.11 -3.37
CA HIS A 167 19.71 -16.27 -2.54
C HIS A 167 19.07 -15.83 -1.23
N GLU A 168 19.74 -14.91 -0.50
CA GLU A 168 19.23 -14.38 0.76
C GLU A 168 17.91 -13.60 0.56
N SER A 169 17.77 -12.91 -0.56
CA SER A 169 16.50 -12.28 -0.91
C SER A 169 15.36 -13.30 -1.01
N GLN A 170 15.59 -14.48 -1.61
CA GLN A 170 14.57 -15.53 -1.71
C GLN A 170 14.26 -16.16 -0.35
N LEU A 171 15.27 -16.41 0.47
CA LEU A 171 15.09 -16.91 1.86
C LEU A 171 14.26 -15.93 2.69
N SER A 172 14.58 -14.64 2.57
CA SER A 172 13.80 -13.57 3.21
C SER A 172 12.34 -13.56 2.76
N LYS A 173 12.09 -13.66 1.45
CA LYS A 173 10.73 -13.73 0.89
C LYS A 173 9.98 -14.98 1.39
N ALA A 174 10.63 -16.13 1.41
CA ALA A 174 10.04 -17.37 1.92
C ALA A 174 9.65 -17.26 3.40
N THR A 175 10.54 -16.69 4.24
CA THR A 175 10.26 -16.41 5.66
C THR A 175 9.03 -15.53 5.83
N LEU A 176 8.92 -14.45 5.05
CA LEU A 176 7.78 -13.55 5.12
C LEU A 176 6.48 -14.20 4.63
N LEU A 177 6.52 -15.00 3.55
CA LEU A 177 5.36 -15.74 3.06
C LEU A 177 4.83 -16.73 4.09
N LEU A 178 5.73 -17.50 4.73
CA LEU A 178 5.36 -18.43 5.80
C LEU A 178 4.75 -17.69 7.00
N SER A 179 5.31 -16.53 7.36
CA SER A 179 4.79 -15.70 8.47
C SER A 179 3.40 -15.16 8.18
N ILE A 180 3.16 -14.67 6.95
CA ILE A 180 1.84 -14.21 6.49
C ILE A 180 0.83 -15.35 6.55
N GLU A 181 1.20 -16.52 6.03
CA GLU A 181 0.34 -17.69 5.99
C GLU A 181 -0.03 -18.17 7.39
N HIS A 182 0.92 -18.17 8.35
CA HIS A 182 0.64 -18.51 9.75
C HIS A 182 -0.46 -17.59 10.31
N VAL A 183 -0.30 -16.28 10.17
CA VAL A 183 -1.24 -15.30 10.73
C VAL A 183 -2.63 -15.39 10.07
N ILE A 184 -2.68 -15.61 8.77
CA ILE A 184 -3.95 -15.78 8.04
C ILE A 184 -4.65 -17.06 8.49
N ARG A 185 -3.96 -18.20 8.54
CA ARG A 185 -4.54 -19.48 8.99
C ARG A 185 -5.07 -19.43 10.41
N GLU A 186 -4.36 -18.78 11.33
CA GLU A 186 -4.83 -18.57 12.69
C GLU A 186 -6.12 -17.76 12.73
N THR A 187 -6.17 -16.67 11.95
CA THR A 187 -7.37 -15.84 11.86
C THR A 187 -8.57 -16.61 11.29
N LEU A 188 -8.35 -17.48 10.31
CA LEU A 188 -9.39 -18.30 9.70
C LEU A 188 -9.87 -19.43 10.62
N ARG A 189 -8.99 -19.99 11.47
CA ARG A 189 -9.37 -21.04 12.45
C ARG A 189 -10.21 -20.51 13.61
N ALA A 190 -10.05 -19.24 13.97
CA ALA A 190 -10.79 -18.60 15.06
C ALA A 190 -11.46 -17.30 14.58
N PRO A 191 -12.43 -17.37 13.66
CA PRO A 191 -13.08 -16.19 13.09
C PRO A 191 -13.86 -15.44 14.16
N LYS A 192 -13.53 -14.18 14.37
CA LYS A 192 -14.27 -13.29 15.27
C LYS A 192 -15.43 -12.64 14.50
N ARG A 193 -16.63 -12.67 15.06
CA ARG A 193 -17.78 -11.94 14.49
C ARG A 193 -17.59 -10.44 14.68
N GLY A 194 -18.07 -9.65 13.70
CA GLY A 194 -18.02 -8.19 13.79
C GLY A 194 -16.61 -7.59 13.63
N VAL A 195 -15.66 -8.32 13.07
CA VAL A 195 -14.29 -7.85 12.82
C VAL A 195 -14.01 -7.85 11.32
N GLY A 196 -13.30 -6.83 10.85
CA GLY A 196 -12.87 -6.71 9.46
C GLY A 196 -12.02 -7.89 9.00
N LYS A 197 -11.97 -8.09 7.71
CA LYS A 197 -11.33 -9.25 7.08
C LYS A 197 -9.81 -9.07 7.00
N LEU A 198 -9.11 -10.20 6.99
CA LEU A 198 -7.67 -10.30 6.73
C LEU A 198 -7.46 -11.23 5.54
N CYS A 199 -6.68 -10.79 4.56
CA CYS A 199 -6.35 -11.62 3.38
C CYS A 199 -4.95 -11.30 2.85
N TYR A 200 -4.48 -12.15 1.94
CA TYR A 200 -3.24 -11.99 1.19
C TYR A 200 -3.52 -11.58 -0.24
N PHE A 201 -2.74 -10.63 -0.77
CA PHE A 201 -2.71 -10.26 -2.17
C PHE A 201 -1.35 -10.61 -2.78
N PRO A 202 -1.27 -11.42 -3.85
CA PRO A 202 -0.03 -12.02 -4.34
C PRO A 202 0.76 -11.09 -5.29
N ALA A 203 1.11 -9.88 -4.85
CA ALA A 203 1.84 -8.92 -5.68
C ALA A 203 3.24 -9.44 -6.10
N TYR A 204 3.92 -10.19 -5.24
CA TYR A 204 5.20 -10.79 -5.52
C TYR A 204 5.10 -11.85 -6.61
N GLU A 205 4.13 -12.73 -6.51
CA GLU A 205 3.87 -13.82 -7.46
C GLU A 205 3.44 -13.26 -8.82
N LEU A 206 2.67 -12.17 -8.86
CA LEU A 206 2.31 -11.50 -10.11
C LEU A 206 3.55 -11.09 -10.91
N VAL A 207 4.57 -10.54 -10.25
CA VAL A 207 5.81 -10.16 -10.94
C VAL A 207 6.68 -11.38 -11.24
N LEU A 208 6.80 -12.30 -10.30
CA LEU A 208 7.71 -13.44 -10.43
C LEU A 208 7.24 -14.46 -11.48
N ASP A 209 5.94 -14.73 -11.55
CA ASP A 209 5.36 -15.79 -12.38
C ASP A 209 4.58 -15.25 -13.58
N GLU A 210 3.71 -14.25 -13.40
CA GLU A 210 2.87 -13.74 -14.48
C GLU A 210 3.59 -12.73 -15.39
N LEU A 211 4.39 -11.80 -14.79
CA LEU A 211 5.20 -10.80 -15.48
C LEU A 211 6.68 -11.22 -15.58
N ARG A 212 6.94 -12.47 -15.89
CA ARG A 212 8.25 -13.13 -15.85
C ARG A 212 9.19 -12.66 -16.96
N ASP A 213 9.52 -11.36 -16.99
CA ASP A 213 10.39 -10.76 -17.99
C ASP A 213 11.08 -9.52 -17.42
N TYR A 214 12.34 -9.27 -17.77
CA TYR A 214 13.11 -8.13 -17.29
C TYR A 214 12.56 -6.77 -17.71
N ARG A 215 11.77 -6.66 -18.77
CA ARG A 215 11.08 -5.42 -19.19
C ARG A 215 10.10 -4.87 -18.16
N PHE A 216 9.68 -5.72 -17.22
CA PHE A 216 8.79 -5.32 -16.10
C PHE A 216 9.55 -4.81 -14.89
N TYR A 217 10.87 -4.70 -14.97
CA TYR A 217 11.72 -4.03 -13.99
C TYR A 217 12.17 -2.65 -14.49
N GLN A 218 12.52 -1.78 -13.57
CA GLN A 218 13.21 -0.52 -13.86
C GLN A 218 14.67 -0.80 -14.27
N SER A 219 15.40 0.26 -14.67
CA SER A 219 16.80 0.13 -15.10
C SER A 219 17.74 -0.44 -14.04
N ASP A 220 17.37 -0.37 -12.76
CA ASP A 220 18.10 -0.98 -11.66
C ASP A 220 17.90 -2.49 -11.52
N MET A 221 16.99 -3.09 -12.28
CA MET A 221 16.63 -4.52 -12.25
C MET A 221 16.14 -5.02 -10.88
N LEU A 222 15.76 -4.11 -9.99
CA LEU A 222 15.27 -4.41 -8.64
C LEU A 222 13.81 -4.00 -8.43
N HIS A 223 13.46 -2.80 -8.86
CA HIS A 223 12.13 -2.25 -8.71
C HIS A 223 11.23 -2.61 -9.89
N PRO A 224 9.96 -2.95 -9.67
CA PRO A 224 9.01 -3.08 -10.75
C PRO A 224 8.90 -1.79 -11.57
N SER A 225 8.78 -1.92 -12.88
CA SER A 225 8.54 -0.78 -13.77
C SER A 225 7.16 -0.15 -13.51
N PRO A 226 6.91 1.10 -13.92
CA PRO A 226 5.59 1.70 -13.85
C PRO A 226 4.51 0.83 -14.50
N GLN A 227 4.81 0.21 -15.65
CA GLN A 227 3.90 -0.71 -16.34
C GLN A 227 3.56 -1.94 -15.49
N ALA A 228 4.54 -2.50 -14.78
CA ALA A 228 4.30 -3.61 -13.87
C ALA A 228 3.43 -3.19 -12.67
N VAL A 229 3.67 -2.00 -12.12
CA VAL A 229 2.84 -1.44 -11.03
C VAL A 229 1.40 -1.21 -11.50
N ASP A 230 1.21 -0.67 -12.71
CA ASP A 230 -0.12 -0.49 -13.31
C ASP A 230 -0.85 -1.83 -13.45
N TYR A 231 -0.16 -2.85 -13.95
CA TYR A 231 -0.74 -4.19 -14.07
C TYR A 231 -1.13 -4.79 -12.71
N ILE A 232 -0.26 -4.65 -11.69
CA ILE A 232 -0.58 -5.11 -10.33
C ILE A 232 -1.78 -4.35 -9.77
N TYR A 233 -1.86 -3.03 -10.02
CA TYR A 233 -3.00 -2.22 -9.62
C TYR A 233 -4.30 -2.69 -10.30
N GLU A 234 -4.29 -2.98 -11.58
CA GLU A 234 -5.45 -3.54 -12.30
C GLU A 234 -5.90 -4.87 -11.67
N ARG A 235 -4.96 -5.79 -11.40
CA ARG A 235 -5.24 -7.07 -10.73
C ARG A 235 -5.81 -6.88 -9.31
N PHE A 236 -5.30 -5.87 -8.59
CA PHE A 236 -5.81 -5.49 -7.27
C PHE A 236 -7.24 -4.94 -7.38
N ALA A 237 -7.48 -4.05 -8.33
CA ALA A 237 -8.79 -3.46 -8.59
C ALA A 237 -9.83 -4.55 -8.95
N ASP A 238 -9.48 -5.45 -9.86
CA ASP A 238 -10.33 -6.59 -10.24
C ASP A 238 -10.68 -7.50 -9.05
N THR A 239 -9.76 -7.58 -8.05
CA THR A 239 -9.94 -8.44 -6.88
C THR A 239 -10.78 -7.79 -5.80
N PHE A 240 -10.56 -6.50 -5.54
CA PHE A 240 -11.08 -5.83 -4.34
C PHE A 240 -12.14 -4.76 -4.61
N PHE A 241 -12.18 -4.15 -5.81
CA PHE A 241 -13.11 -3.04 -6.02
C PHE A 241 -14.55 -3.49 -6.16
N SER A 242 -15.45 -2.74 -5.52
CA SER A 242 -16.88 -2.90 -5.75
C SER A 242 -17.27 -2.47 -7.17
N LYS A 243 -18.47 -2.86 -7.60
CA LYS A 243 -19.04 -2.34 -8.87
C LYS A 243 -19.16 -0.81 -8.85
N ALA A 244 -19.47 -0.24 -7.68
CA ALA A 244 -19.55 1.21 -7.51
C ALA A 244 -18.19 1.87 -7.71
N THR A 245 -17.12 1.29 -7.18
CA THR A 245 -15.75 1.77 -7.36
C THR A 245 -15.29 1.70 -8.81
N HIS A 246 -15.56 0.61 -9.50
CA HIS A 246 -15.28 0.51 -10.94
C HIS A 246 -16.05 1.56 -11.76
N CYS A 247 -17.31 1.85 -11.41
CA CYS A 247 -18.09 2.91 -12.05
C CYS A 247 -17.49 4.30 -11.76
N PHE A 248 -17.17 4.57 -10.50
CA PHE A 248 -16.54 5.81 -10.06
C PHE A 248 -15.23 6.09 -10.83
N ILE A 249 -14.30 5.13 -10.87
CA ILE A 249 -13.03 5.28 -11.58
C ILE A 249 -13.27 5.49 -13.10
N ARG A 250 -14.17 4.74 -13.71
CA ARG A 250 -14.47 4.89 -15.13
C ARG A 250 -15.00 6.29 -15.46
N GLU A 251 -15.79 6.89 -14.58
CA GLU A 251 -16.31 8.25 -14.74
C GLU A 251 -15.25 9.31 -14.42
N TRP A 252 -14.37 9.04 -13.46
CA TRP A 252 -13.27 9.92 -13.07
C TRP A 252 -12.16 10.01 -14.13
N GLN A 253 -11.79 8.90 -14.77
CA GLN A 253 -10.67 8.83 -15.72
C GLN A 253 -10.68 9.92 -16.83
N PRO A 254 -11.78 10.19 -17.54
CA PRO A 254 -11.81 11.23 -18.55
C PRO A 254 -11.65 12.65 -17.96
N ILE A 255 -12.12 12.89 -16.74
CA ILE A 255 -11.95 14.16 -16.04
C ILE A 255 -10.50 14.33 -15.62
N LYS A 256 -9.90 13.31 -14.99
CA LYS A 256 -8.48 13.26 -14.61
C LYS A 256 -7.57 13.55 -15.80
N LYS A 257 -7.80 12.90 -16.95
CA LYS A 257 -7.04 13.12 -18.18
C LYS A 257 -7.19 14.55 -18.70
N ALA A 258 -8.39 15.10 -18.64
CA ALA A 258 -8.66 16.48 -19.09
C ALA A 258 -7.98 17.52 -18.19
N LEU A 259 -7.99 17.31 -16.86
CA LEU A 259 -7.32 18.18 -15.90
C LEU A 259 -5.78 18.12 -16.04
N ALA A 260 -5.22 16.97 -16.38
CA ALA A 260 -3.78 16.79 -16.60
C ALA A 260 -3.30 17.31 -17.97
N HIS A 261 -4.22 17.71 -18.86
CA HIS A 261 -3.88 18.16 -20.22
C HIS A 261 -3.11 19.49 -20.18
N ARG A 262 -1.95 19.54 -20.83
CA ARG A 262 -1.13 20.74 -20.99
C ARG A 262 -1.25 21.21 -22.45
N PRO A 263 -1.88 22.37 -22.72
CA PRO A 263 -2.06 22.86 -24.07
C PRO A 263 -0.75 23.46 -24.61
N PHE A 264 -0.59 23.45 -25.94
CA PHE A 264 0.45 24.22 -26.62
C PHE A 264 0.17 25.71 -26.59
N ASN A 265 -1.12 26.13 -26.66
CA ASN A 265 -1.56 27.50 -26.59
C ASN A 265 -2.65 27.67 -25.52
N PRO A 266 -2.26 28.10 -24.29
CA PRO A 266 -3.23 28.28 -23.18
C PRO A 266 -4.28 29.35 -23.41
N ASP A 267 -4.00 30.33 -24.29
CA ASP A 267 -4.88 31.47 -24.51
C ASP A 267 -5.87 31.25 -25.66
N SER A 268 -5.81 30.11 -26.34
CA SER A 268 -6.72 29.82 -27.44
C SER A 268 -8.17 29.66 -26.99
N ASP A 269 -9.11 30.05 -27.83
CA ASP A 269 -10.56 29.95 -27.52
C ASP A 269 -10.99 28.49 -27.43
N GLU A 270 -10.39 27.58 -28.21
CA GLU A 270 -10.62 26.15 -28.17
C GLU A 270 -10.21 25.59 -26.78
N TYR A 271 -9.08 26.07 -26.20
CA TYR A 271 -8.67 25.61 -24.88
C TYR A 271 -9.55 26.17 -23.77
N LYS A 272 -9.98 27.42 -23.86
CA LYS A 272 -10.96 27.99 -22.92
C LYS A 272 -12.28 27.21 -22.92
N ASP A 273 -12.77 26.85 -24.09
CA ASP A 273 -13.95 26.00 -24.23
C ASP A 273 -13.77 24.60 -23.69
N PHE A 274 -12.57 24.00 -23.88
CA PHE A 274 -12.20 22.70 -23.34
C PHE A 274 -12.20 22.72 -21.79
N ILE A 275 -11.59 23.75 -21.19
CA ILE A 275 -11.55 23.92 -19.73
C ILE A 275 -12.96 24.11 -19.17
N LYS A 276 -13.79 24.95 -19.79
CA LYS A 276 -15.18 25.15 -19.38
C LYS A 276 -15.98 23.85 -19.37
N LYS A 277 -15.87 23.04 -20.41
CA LYS A 277 -16.51 21.72 -20.49
C LYS A 277 -15.96 20.75 -19.45
N THR A 278 -14.65 20.84 -19.12
CA THR A 278 -14.03 20.00 -18.10
C THR A 278 -14.53 20.37 -16.70
N GLN A 279 -14.63 21.67 -16.39
CA GLN A 279 -15.19 22.16 -15.14
C GLN A 279 -16.67 21.76 -14.96
N GLU A 280 -17.47 21.82 -16.03
CA GLU A 280 -18.85 21.35 -15.99
C GLU A 280 -18.95 19.85 -15.66
N LYS A 281 -18.11 19.02 -16.30
CA LYS A 281 -18.03 17.58 -15.99
C LYS A 281 -17.60 17.34 -14.54
N LEU A 282 -16.62 18.10 -14.04
CA LEU A 282 -16.14 18.01 -12.66
C LEU A 282 -17.26 18.38 -11.68
N ARG A 283 -18.02 19.44 -11.95
CA ARG A 283 -19.17 19.84 -11.15
C ARG A 283 -20.22 18.73 -11.07
N CYS A 284 -20.66 18.20 -12.21
CA CYS A 284 -21.61 17.09 -12.25
C CYS A 284 -21.09 15.84 -11.51
N PHE A 285 -19.78 15.57 -11.60
CA PHE A 285 -19.15 14.46 -10.90
C PHE A 285 -19.16 14.69 -9.37
N SER A 286 -18.83 15.91 -8.90
CA SER A 286 -18.87 16.27 -7.47
C SER A 286 -20.29 16.22 -6.90
N GLU A 287 -21.30 16.63 -7.66
CA GLU A 287 -22.71 16.52 -7.26
C GLU A 287 -23.14 15.05 -7.09
N LYS A 288 -22.65 14.18 -7.97
CA LYS A 288 -22.93 12.73 -7.90
C LYS A 288 -22.20 12.03 -6.77
N TYR A 289 -21.02 12.50 -6.42
CA TYR A 289 -20.13 11.93 -5.39
C TYR A 289 -19.83 12.97 -4.29
N PRO A 290 -20.73 13.18 -3.31
CA PRO A 290 -20.65 14.29 -2.34
C PRO A 290 -19.38 14.29 -1.47
N ASN A 291 -18.74 13.12 -1.30
CA ASN A 291 -17.48 13.00 -0.53
C ASN A 291 -16.22 13.25 -1.39
N PHE A 292 -16.41 13.62 -2.65
CA PHE A 292 -15.31 13.95 -3.54
C PHE A 292 -14.79 15.35 -3.19
N ALA A 293 -13.54 15.40 -2.71
CA ALA A 293 -12.81 16.64 -2.48
C ALA A 293 -12.04 16.96 -3.78
N GLY A 294 -12.68 17.71 -4.69
CA GLY A 294 -12.14 18.11 -5.98
C GLY A 294 -11.05 19.16 -5.89
#